data_59aba2cdc48e5b05680fb230b08019e6
#
_entry.id   59aba2cdc48e5b05680fb230b08019e6
#
_cell.length_a   1.000
_cell.length_b   1.000
_cell.length_c   1.000
_cell.angle_alpha   90.00
_cell.angle_beta   90.00
_cell.angle_gamma   90.00
#
_symmetry.space_group_name_H-M   'P 1'
#
loop_
_entity.id
_entity.type
_entity.pdbx_description
1 polymer ?
#
loop_
_entity_poly.entity_id
_entity_poly.type
_entity_poly.pdbx_seq_one_letter_code
_entity_poly.pdbx_strand_id
1 'polypeptide(L)'
;MDSSQFSDNQPRFEAIEQVESQGATCDTFRVKLYGKLHFLKRLKVEYAGDIRYQEALRKEFETGYRLEHPNLVRYLSLDKDSILMEYVDGETLSQRFVRNPDYFNEQKHTEKFVRQLLSALQYLHNHQVLHLDLKPDNILLTHINDDVKLIDLGFCYTDAFADTQGHTNAFAAPEQKAGGEVDVRSDIYAFGKILELLPDHSLYNKVIARCTAENPSARYQSIDEILYDINHRRRYFLYAAAFAAIVAVLAIGIALLTHREVAAPVIQETPADSVVQMVNQGNQGDRSLDSALQNHEPVPLIPPQPPKKDEQTLCKEEMARLIDKAYQSTIYTFRDSLFPPPVNYPGDPWADASTAFHDQVVQIGDRLVKKYPTIPESFIRQETEMRFQGLVTYVFNRMRTNAQQ
;
A
#
# COMPACT_ATOMS: atom_id res chain seq x y z
N MET A 1 -3.96 -56.40 21.90
CA MET A 1 -3.23 -55.42 21.07
C MET A 1 -3.98 -54.09 21.20
N ASP A 2 -3.29 -53.23 21.87
CA ASP A 2 -3.86 -51.98 22.42
C ASP A 2 -4.09 -50.93 21.30
N SER A 3 -5.35 -50.50 21.14
CA SER A 3 -5.80 -49.57 20.09
C SER A 3 -5.66 -48.11 20.50
N SER A 4 -4.78 -47.80 21.46
CA SER A 4 -4.60 -46.46 22.05
C SER A 4 -3.42 -45.66 21.48
N GLN A 5 -2.79 -46.04 20.34
CA GLN A 5 -1.57 -45.42 19.84
C GLN A 5 -1.72 -44.52 18.58
N PHE A 6 -2.96 -44.14 18.15
CA PHE A 6 -3.13 -43.33 16.95
C PHE A 6 -3.89 -42.00 17.17
N SER A 7 -3.64 -41.29 18.27
CA SER A 7 -4.33 -40.02 18.48
C SER A 7 -3.42 -38.83 18.82
N ASP A 8 -2.15 -38.85 18.41
CA ASP A 8 -1.24 -37.72 18.73
C ASP A 8 -0.43 -37.27 17.51
N ASN A 9 -1.12 -37.01 16.40
CA ASN A 9 -0.50 -36.53 15.17
C ASN A 9 -0.82 -35.03 14.92
N GLN A 10 -0.92 -34.24 15.99
CA GLN A 10 -0.93 -32.78 15.85
C GLN A 10 0.52 -32.32 15.55
N PRO A 11 0.73 -31.52 14.50
CA PRO A 11 2.05 -30.96 14.22
C PRO A 11 2.50 -30.13 15.43
N ARG A 12 3.60 -30.52 16.05
CA ARG A 12 4.20 -29.74 17.15
C ARG A 12 4.87 -28.50 16.55
N PHE A 13 4.31 -27.34 16.83
CA PHE A 13 4.93 -26.08 16.46
C PHE A 13 6.19 -25.85 17.30
N GLU A 14 7.29 -25.48 16.65
CA GLU A 14 8.58 -25.19 17.30
C GLU A 14 8.54 -23.87 18.08
N ALA A 15 7.75 -22.90 17.59
CA ALA A 15 7.53 -21.62 18.23
C ALA A 15 6.12 -21.12 17.88
N ILE A 16 5.48 -20.43 18.83
CA ILE A 16 4.16 -19.83 18.67
C ILE A 16 4.25 -18.40 19.20
N GLU A 17 3.94 -17.43 18.38
CA GLU A 17 3.85 -16.01 18.75
C GLU A 17 2.50 -15.47 18.30
N GLN A 18 1.72 -14.96 19.24
CA GLN A 18 0.44 -14.35 18.91
C GLN A 18 0.67 -13.05 18.14
N VAL A 19 0.06 -12.95 16.98
CA VAL A 19 0.01 -11.71 16.21
C VAL A 19 -1.21 -10.95 16.71
N GLU A 20 -1.04 -9.65 16.99
CA GLU A 20 -2.19 -8.80 17.33
C GLU A 20 -3.22 -8.88 16.21
N SER A 21 -4.28 -9.63 16.46
CA SER A 21 -5.39 -9.83 15.53
C SER A 21 -6.63 -9.19 16.12
N GLN A 22 -7.31 -8.40 15.32
CA GLN A 22 -8.60 -7.80 15.68
C GLN A 22 -9.78 -8.70 15.32
N GLY A 23 -9.54 -9.99 15.06
CA GLY A 23 -10.57 -10.95 14.71
C GLY A 23 -11.60 -11.12 15.85
N ALA A 24 -12.90 -11.00 15.55
CA ALA A 24 -13.95 -11.17 16.54
C ALA A 24 -13.95 -12.59 17.12
N THR A 25 -13.81 -13.60 16.26
CA THR A 25 -13.99 -15.03 16.61
C THR A 25 -12.68 -15.83 16.62
N CYS A 26 -11.63 -15.34 15.98
CA CYS A 26 -10.33 -16.04 15.86
C CYS A 26 -9.18 -15.18 16.35
N ASP A 27 -8.17 -15.86 16.88
CA ASP A 27 -6.83 -15.30 17.10
C ASP A 27 -5.88 -15.76 16.00
N THR A 28 -4.91 -14.92 15.64
CA THR A 28 -3.90 -15.23 14.65
C THR A 28 -2.53 -15.38 15.32
N PHE A 29 -1.78 -16.41 14.93
CA PHE A 29 -0.47 -16.69 15.46
C PHE A 29 0.54 -16.84 14.33
N ARG A 30 1.75 -16.39 14.57
CA ARG A 30 2.92 -16.75 13.79
C ARG A 30 3.53 -18.03 14.41
N VAL A 31 3.57 -19.10 13.63
CA VAL A 31 4.05 -20.39 14.09
C VAL A 31 5.21 -20.87 13.24
N LYS A 32 6.11 -21.63 13.84
CA LYS A 32 7.22 -22.26 13.13
C LYS A 32 7.00 -23.77 13.08
N LEU A 33 6.98 -24.33 11.87
CA LEU A 33 6.79 -25.74 11.60
C LEU A 33 7.87 -26.21 10.61
N TYR A 34 8.63 -27.24 10.98
CA TYR A 34 9.76 -27.75 10.17
C TYR A 34 10.72 -26.65 9.71
N GLY A 35 11.08 -25.74 10.63
CA GLY A 35 11.98 -24.63 10.36
C GLY A 35 11.38 -23.48 9.53
N LYS A 36 10.14 -23.56 9.03
CA LYS A 36 9.47 -22.55 8.23
C LYS A 36 8.39 -21.83 9.02
N LEU A 37 8.24 -20.53 8.76
CA LEU A 37 7.16 -19.71 9.33
C LEU A 37 5.83 -19.95 8.59
N HIS A 38 4.75 -19.93 9.37
CA HIS A 38 3.37 -20.03 8.91
C HIS A 38 2.48 -19.12 9.74
N PHE A 39 1.30 -18.77 9.22
CA PHE A 39 0.21 -18.21 10.00
C PHE A 39 -0.75 -19.31 10.43
N LEU A 40 -1.19 -19.24 11.70
CA LEU A 40 -2.21 -20.09 12.26
C LEU A 40 -3.38 -19.22 12.70
N LYS A 41 -4.55 -19.37 12.05
CA LYS A 41 -5.81 -18.78 12.45
C LYS A 41 -6.54 -19.81 13.33
N ARG A 42 -6.82 -19.47 14.59
CA ARG A 42 -7.43 -20.38 15.55
C ARG A 42 -8.67 -19.74 16.18
N LEU A 43 -9.73 -20.51 16.31
CA LEU A 43 -10.93 -20.08 17.07
C LEU A 43 -10.54 -19.72 18.50
N LYS A 44 -11.06 -18.62 19.01
CA LYS A 44 -10.94 -18.28 20.43
C LYS A 44 -11.58 -19.35 21.28
N VAL A 45 -11.10 -19.49 22.52
CA VAL A 45 -11.53 -20.57 23.44
C VAL A 45 -13.04 -20.59 23.62
N GLU A 46 -13.67 -19.42 23.64
CA GLU A 46 -15.12 -19.27 23.79
C GLU A 46 -15.93 -19.82 22.61
N TYR A 47 -15.34 -19.89 21.42
CA TYR A 47 -16.00 -20.40 20.19
C TYR A 47 -15.51 -21.78 19.76
N ALA A 48 -14.38 -22.25 20.29
CA ALA A 48 -13.75 -23.50 19.88
C ALA A 48 -14.62 -24.75 20.17
N GLY A 49 -15.52 -24.66 21.15
CA GLY A 49 -16.49 -25.72 21.49
C GLY A 49 -17.77 -25.71 20.67
N ASP A 50 -18.06 -24.63 19.93
CA ASP A 50 -19.31 -24.48 19.17
C ASP A 50 -19.18 -25.00 17.75
N ILE A 51 -19.98 -26.01 17.40
CA ILE A 51 -19.96 -26.67 16.10
C ILE A 51 -20.20 -25.71 14.92
N ARG A 52 -20.98 -24.64 15.13
CA ARG A 52 -21.28 -23.65 14.09
C ARG A 52 -20.03 -22.92 13.65
N TYR A 53 -19.18 -22.50 14.59
CA TYR A 53 -17.92 -21.82 14.30
C TYR A 53 -16.87 -22.78 13.70
N GLN A 54 -16.86 -24.04 14.16
CA GLN A 54 -15.99 -25.07 13.55
C GLN A 54 -16.41 -25.35 12.09
N GLU A 55 -17.69 -25.46 11.80
CA GLU A 55 -18.21 -25.64 10.43
C GLU A 55 -17.92 -24.44 9.54
N ALA A 56 -18.05 -23.20 10.08
CA ALA A 56 -17.72 -22.00 9.35
C ALA A 56 -16.22 -21.94 9.02
N LEU A 57 -15.35 -22.26 9.98
CA LEU A 57 -13.92 -22.38 9.77
C LEU A 57 -13.56 -23.44 8.72
N ARG A 58 -14.25 -24.58 8.77
CA ARG A 58 -14.10 -25.64 7.76
C ARG A 58 -14.46 -25.15 6.35
N LYS A 59 -15.59 -24.48 6.21
CA LYS A 59 -16.03 -23.93 4.91
C LYS A 59 -15.05 -22.89 4.37
N GLU A 60 -14.55 -22.02 5.23
CA GLU A 60 -13.48 -21.08 4.88
C GLU A 60 -12.25 -21.82 4.31
N PHE A 61 -11.79 -22.85 5.04
CA PHE A 61 -10.67 -23.66 4.59
C PHE A 61 -10.94 -24.37 3.26
N GLU A 62 -12.08 -25.04 3.13
CA GLU A 62 -12.44 -25.80 1.91
C GLU A 62 -12.53 -24.89 0.69
N THR A 63 -12.98 -23.65 0.89
CA THR A 63 -12.98 -22.62 -0.17
C THR A 63 -11.56 -22.16 -0.47
N GLY A 64 -10.81 -21.71 0.54
CA GLY A 64 -9.47 -21.15 0.36
C GLY A 64 -8.44 -22.16 -0.13
N TYR A 65 -8.55 -23.43 0.29
CA TYR A 65 -7.62 -24.49 -0.10
C TYR A 65 -7.62 -24.81 -1.60
N ARG A 66 -8.75 -24.57 -2.28
CA ARG A 66 -8.90 -24.79 -3.73
C ARG A 66 -8.40 -23.61 -4.58
N LEU A 67 -8.11 -22.48 -3.93
CA LEU A 67 -7.71 -21.27 -4.61
C LEU A 67 -6.19 -21.17 -4.65
N GLU A 68 -5.65 -20.93 -5.84
CA GLU A 68 -4.22 -20.70 -6.03
C GLU A 68 -3.99 -19.49 -6.94
N HIS A 69 -3.59 -18.36 -6.33
CA HIS A 69 -3.33 -17.14 -7.04
C HIS A 69 -2.20 -16.35 -6.34
N PRO A 70 -1.28 -15.70 -7.09
CA PRO A 70 -0.14 -15.00 -6.50
C PRO A 70 -0.55 -13.90 -5.50
N ASN A 71 -1.73 -13.31 -5.67
CA ASN A 71 -2.24 -12.24 -4.82
C ASN A 71 -3.29 -12.73 -3.78
N LEU A 72 -3.40 -14.03 -3.54
CA LEU A 72 -4.17 -14.62 -2.44
C LEU A 72 -3.24 -15.34 -1.49
N VAL A 73 -3.56 -15.37 -0.19
CA VAL A 73 -2.89 -16.22 0.79
C VAL A 73 -3.24 -17.68 0.53
N ARG A 74 -2.27 -18.59 0.67
CA ARG A 74 -2.49 -20.03 0.50
C ARG A 74 -2.92 -20.66 1.82
N TYR A 75 -4.00 -21.43 1.78
CA TYR A 75 -4.47 -22.28 2.85
C TYR A 75 -3.75 -23.64 2.74
N LEU A 76 -3.18 -24.13 3.85
CA LEU A 76 -2.30 -25.31 3.84
C LEU A 76 -2.91 -26.53 4.52
N SER A 77 -3.46 -26.36 5.71
CA SER A 77 -4.12 -27.45 6.44
C SER A 77 -5.18 -26.95 7.39
N LEU A 78 -6.13 -27.81 7.71
CA LEU A 78 -7.19 -27.59 8.68
C LEU A 78 -7.05 -28.57 9.83
N ASP A 79 -7.16 -28.06 11.04
CA ASP A 79 -7.39 -28.83 12.27
C ASP A 79 -8.80 -28.53 12.81
N LYS A 80 -9.19 -29.15 13.92
CA LYS A 80 -10.54 -29.03 14.48
C LYS A 80 -10.97 -27.57 14.70
N ASP A 81 -10.07 -26.72 15.20
CA ASP A 81 -10.32 -25.34 15.61
C ASP A 81 -9.37 -24.32 14.95
N SER A 82 -8.57 -24.76 13.99
CA SER A 82 -7.54 -23.88 13.40
C SER A 82 -7.23 -24.19 11.93
N ILE A 83 -6.83 -23.13 11.20
CA ILE A 83 -6.35 -23.17 9.83
C ILE A 83 -4.90 -22.76 9.81
N LEU A 84 -4.04 -23.58 9.18
CA LEU A 84 -2.66 -23.22 8.86
C LEU A 84 -2.59 -22.61 7.48
N MET A 85 -1.93 -21.47 7.35
CA MET A 85 -1.75 -20.73 6.10
C MET A 85 -0.27 -20.41 5.85
N GLU A 86 0.06 -20.08 4.59
CA GLU A 86 1.40 -19.57 4.27
C GLU A 86 1.71 -18.31 5.11
N TYR A 87 2.97 -18.18 5.53
CA TYR A 87 3.45 -16.93 6.12
C TYR A 87 3.76 -15.94 5.00
N VAL A 88 3.18 -14.76 5.09
CA VAL A 88 3.47 -13.63 4.21
C VAL A 88 4.30 -12.62 5.00
N ASP A 89 5.55 -12.43 4.60
CA ASP A 89 6.40 -11.39 5.16
C ASP A 89 5.99 -10.04 4.58
N GLY A 90 5.15 -9.33 5.32
CA GLY A 90 4.52 -8.09 4.87
C GLY A 90 3.83 -7.34 6.00
N GLU A 91 3.20 -6.26 5.65
CA GLU A 91 2.36 -5.44 6.52
C GLU A 91 0.99 -5.23 5.90
N THR A 92 -0.03 -4.96 6.73
CA THR A 92 -1.37 -4.63 6.21
C THR A 92 -1.36 -3.27 5.52
N LEU A 93 -2.33 -3.05 4.63
CA LEU A 93 -2.52 -1.74 4.00
C LEU A 93 -2.78 -0.65 5.04
N SER A 94 -3.49 -0.98 6.14
CA SER A 94 -3.66 -0.07 7.28
C SER A 94 -2.32 0.33 7.89
N GLN A 95 -1.44 -0.63 8.14
CA GLN A 95 -0.09 -0.38 8.68
C GLN A 95 0.77 0.41 7.69
N ARG A 96 0.66 0.14 6.38
CA ARG A 96 1.37 0.89 5.34
C ARG A 96 0.96 2.36 5.33
N PHE A 97 -0.33 2.68 5.43
CA PHE A 97 -0.80 4.07 5.50
C PHE A 97 -0.24 4.82 6.70
N VAL A 98 -0.07 4.13 7.83
CA VAL A 98 0.53 4.72 9.02
C VAL A 98 2.05 4.88 8.89
N ARG A 99 2.72 3.83 8.43
CA ARG A 99 4.19 3.78 8.37
C ARG A 99 4.78 4.63 7.25
N ASN A 100 4.12 4.67 6.11
CA ASN A 100 4.56 5.43 4.94
C ASN A 100 3.35 6.05 4.22
N PRO A 101 2.80 7.16 4.73
CA PRO A 101 1.62 7.83 4.16
C PRO A 101 1.83 8.26 2.70
N ASP A 102 3.08 8.57 2.32
CA ASP A 102 3.44 9.07 1.00
C ASP A 102 3.68 7.95 -0.03
N TYR A 103 3.59 6.68 0.39
CA TYR A 103 3.89 5.55 -0.49
C TYR A 103 3.08 5.58 -1.78
N PHE A 104 1.79 5.88 -1.68
CA PHE A 104 0.88 5.93 -2.83
C PHE A 104 0.86 7.27 -3.58
N ASN A 105 1.70 8.25 -3.21
CA ASN A 105 1.90 9.47 -4.02
C ASN A 105 2.65 9.14 -5.33
N GLU A 106 3.40 8.03 -5.36
CA GLU A 106 3.98 7.53 -6.60
C GLU A 106 2.95 6.71 -7.39
N GLN A 107 2.59 7.21 -8.56
CA GLN A 107 1.61 6.57 -9.45
C GLN A 107 1.90 5.08 -9.72
N LYS A 108 3.19 4.70 -9.84
CA LYS A 108 3.57 3.30 -10.08
C LYS A 108 3.12 2.36 -8.95
N HIS A 109 3.16 2.82 -7.68
CA HIS A 109 2.73 2.02 -6.53
C HIS A 109 1.21 1.84 -6.54
N THR A 110 0.48 2.93 -6.79
CA THR A 110 -0.97 2.90 -6.95
C THR A 110 -1.40 1.99 -8.11
N GLU A 111 -0.78 2.11 -9.29
CA GLU A 111 -1.09 1.26 -10.44
C GLU A 111 -0.83 -0.22 -10.15
N LYS A 112 0.30 -0.55 -9.50
CA LYS A 112 0.64 -1.92 -9.14
C LYS A 112 -0.38 -2.49 -8.15
N PHE A 113 -0.67 -1.75 -7.08
CA PHE A 113 -1.64 -2.11 -6.07
C PHE A 113 -3.02 -2.40 -6.68
N VAL A 114 -3.54 -1.45 -7.45
CA VAL A 114 -4.86 -1.57 -8.10
C VAL A 114 -4.92 -2.79 -9.01
N ARG A 115 -3.90 -3.03 -9.84
CA ARG A 115 -3.86 -4.19 -10.75
C ARG A 115 -3.86 -5.51 -10.00
N GLN A 116 -3.05 -5.62 -8.97
CA GLN A 116 -2.91 -6.87 -8.22
C GLN A 116 -4.16 -7.17 -7.39
N LEU A 117 -4.77 -6.15 -6.78
CA LEU A 117 -6.02 -6.31 -6.05
C LEU A 117 -7.18 -6.70 -6.98
N LEU A 118 -7.31 -6.05 -8.14
CA LEU A 118 -8.30 -6.43 -9.15
C LEU A 118 -8.06 -7.85 -9.69
N SER A 119 -6.79 -8.25 -9.86
CA SER A 119 -6.45 -9.61 -10.29
C SER A 119 -6.90 -10.66 -9.27
N ALA A 120 -6.71 -10.40 -7.97
CA ALA A 120 -7.20 -11.29 -6.92
C ALA A 120 -8.73 -11.38 -6.91
N LEU A 121 -9.43 -10.24 -6.98
CA LEU A 121 -10.90 -10.20 -6.99
C LEU A 121 -11.48 -10.86 -8.24
N GLN A 122 -10.89 -10.62 -9.43
CA GLN A 122 -11.31 -11.28 -10.66
C GLN A 122 -11.18 -12.80 -10.56
N TYR A 123 -10.05 -13.27 -9.99
CA TYR A 123 -9.84 -14.68 -9.78
C TYR A 123 -10.88 -15.29 -8.84
N LEU A 124 -11.17 -14.63 -7.70
CA LEU A 124 -12.22 -15.06 -6.76
C LEU A 124 -13.59 -15.14 -7.45
N HIS A 125 -14.00 -14.09 -8.15
CA HIS A 125 -15.30 -14.01 -8.82
C HIS A 125 -15.44 -15.06 -9.92
N ASN A 126 -14.37 -15.35 -10.67
CA ASN A 126 -14.36 -16.43 -11.67
C ASN A 126 -14.52 -17.82 -11.04
N HIS A 127 -14.15 -17.99 -9.76
CA HIS A 127 -14.36 -19.21 -8.99
C HIS A 127 -15.64 -19.17 -8.14
N GLN A 128 -16.54 -18.20 -8.39
CA GLN A 128 -17.81 -18.02 -7.68
C GLN A 128 -17.62 -17.79 -6.17
N VAL A 129 -16.51 -17.17 -5.79
CA VAL A 129 -16.19 -16.79 -4.41
C VAL A 129 -16.30 -15.28 -4.29
N LEU A 130 -17.06 -14.82 -3.29
CA LEU A 130 -17.13 -13.42 -2.89
C LEU A 130 -16.24 -13.23 -1.67
N HIS A 131 -15.58 -12.07 -1.57
CA HIS A 131 -14.75 -11.77 -0.40
C HIS A 131 -15.56 -11.22 0.77
N LEU A 132 -16.45 -10.27 0.52
CA LEU A 132 -17.42 -9.63 1.42
C LEU A 132 -16.85 -8.90 2.65
N ASP A 133 -15.55 -9.02 2.94
CA ASP A 133 -14.85 -8.28 4.01
C ASP A 133 -13.58 -7.60 3.49
N LEU A 134 -13.67 -7.02 2.31
CA LEU A 134 -12.54 -6.31 1.72
C LEU A 134 -12.30 -4.99 2.48
N LYS A 135 -11.19 -4.93 3.21
CA LYS A 135 -10.76 -3.79 4.03
C LYS A 135 -9.24 -3.70 4.08
N PRO A 136 -8.67 -2.56 4.49
CA PRO A 136 -7.21 -2.39 4.55
C PRO A 136 -6.49 -3.43 5.41
N ASP A 137 -7.12 -3.92 6.48
CA ASP A 137 -6.52 -4.93 7.37
C ASP A 137 -6.44 -6.32 6.74
N ASN A 138 -7.28 -6.60 5.73
CA ASN A 138 -7.29 -7.87 5.00
C ASN A 138 -6.46 -7.84 3.71
N ILE A 139 -5.68 -6.78 3.51
CA ILE A 139 -4.77 -6.63 2.36
C ILE A 139 -3.36 -6.46 2.88
N LEU A 140 -2.47 -7.43 2.61
CA LEU A 140 -1.05 -7.34 2.92
C LEU A 140 -0.26 -6.80 1.72
N LEU A 141 0.78 -6.05 2.02
CA LEU A 141 1.84 -5.66 1.08
C LEU A 141 3.13 -6.32 1.52
N THR A 142 3.75 -7.14 0.67
CA THR A 142 4.99 -7.84 1.01
C THR A 142 6.15 -6.85 1.17
N HIS A 143 7.08 -7.14 2.11
CA HIS A 143 8.21 -6.24 2.39
C HIS A 143 9.21 -6.15 1.24
N ILE A 144 9.36 -7.21 0.44
CA ILE A 144 10.40 -7.24 -0.61
C ILE A 144 9.95 -6.51 -1.88
N ASN A 145 8.75 -6.80 -2.36
CA ASN A 145 8.28 -6.30 -3.66
C ASN A 145 7.02 -5.44 -3.55
N ASP A 146 6.46 -5.22 -2.36
CA ASP A 146 5.16 -4.57 -2.19
C ASP A 146 4.05 -5.28 -3.01
N ASP A 147 4.11 -6.62 -3.09
CA ASP A 147 3.06 -7.38 -3.76
C ASP A 147 1.83 -7.51 -2.85
N VAL A 148 0.67 -7.32 -3.44
CA VAL A 148 -0.61 -7.50 -2.74
C VAL A 148 -0.83 -8.98 -2.44
N LYS A 149 -1.21 -9.26 -1.18
CA LYS A 149 -1.74 -10.55 -0.75
C LYS A 149 -3.06 -10.32 -0.03
N LEU A 150 -4.15 -10.75 -0.62
CA LEU A 150 -5.47 -10.70 -0.01
C LEU A 150 -5.59 -11.88 0.96
N ILE A 151 -5.98 -11.58 2.19
CA ILE A 151 -6.13 -12.54 3.28
C ILE A 151 -7.57 -12.58 3.76
N ASP A 152 -7.91 -13.63 4.47
CA ASP A 152 -9.17 -13.82 5.18
C ASP A 152 -10.41 -13.91 4.26
N LEU A 153 -10.80 -15.14 3.95
CA LEU A 153 -12.06 -15.46 3.26
C LEU A 153 -13.18 -15.82 4.25
N GLY A 154 -12.96 -15.58 5.56
CA GLY A 154 -13.82 -16.05 6.64
C GLY A 154 -15.17 -15.38 6.72
N PHE A 155 -15.33 -14.16 6.22
CA PHE A 155 -16.59 -13.43 6.31
C PHE A 155 -17.75 -14.11 5.54
N CYS A 156 -17.42 -14.85 4.50
CA CYS A 156 -18.42 -15.63 3.76
C CYS A 156 -19.19 -16.61 4.66
N TYR A 157 -18.67 -16.98 5.85
CA TYR A 157 -19.22 -18.10 6.64
C TYR A 157 -19.29 -17.88 8.15
N THR A 158 -18.41 -17.09 8.78
CA THR A 158 -18.34 -16.97 10.26
C THR A 158 -19.15 -15.84 10.83
N ASP A 159 -19.15 -14.69 10.17
CA ASP A 159 -19.77 -13.47 10.74
C ASP A 159 -21.28 -13.39 10.49
N ALA A 160 -21.83 -14.31 9.68
CA ALA A 160 -23.28 -14.50 9.60
C ALA A 160 -23.92 -14.92 10.94
N PHE A 161 -23.12 -15.38 11.91
CA PHE A 161 -23.57 -15.85 13.21
C PHE A 161 -23.17 -14.93 14.38
N ALA A 162 -22.16 -14.10 14.18
CA ALA A 162 -21.80 -13.09 15.16
C ALA A 162 -22.69 -11.87 14.92
N ASP A 163 -23.49 -11.53 15.90
CA ASP A 163 -24.20 -10.25 16.02
C ASP A 163 -23.13 -9.16 16.22
N THR A 164 -22.28 -8.98 15.19
CA THR A 164 -21.16 -8.06 15.19
C THR A 164 -21.68 -6.65 14.90
N GLN A 165 -22.42 -6.12 15.85
CA GLN A 165 -22.64 -4.70 15.94
C GLN A 165 -21.27 -4.02 16.13
N GLY A 166 -20.72 -3.47 15.05
CA GLY A 166 -19.89 -2.31 15.22
C GLY A 166 -18.57 -2.19 14.46
N HIS A 167 -17.93 -3.21 13.88
CA HIS A 167 -16.51 -3.02 13.52
C HIS A 167 -16.13 -3.00 12.04
N THR A 168 -17.00 -3.35 11.09
CA THR A 168 -16.54 -3.44 9.70
C THR A 168 -17.41 -2.71 8.69
N ASN A 169 -18.28 -1.84 9.14
CA ASN A 169 -19.29 -1.24 8.27
C ASN A 169 -18.81 -0.18 7.26
N ALA A 170 -17.57 0.33 7.40
CA ALA A 170 -17.10 1.42 6.52
C ALA A 170 -16.94 0.99 5.06
N PHE A 171 -16.55 -0.25 4.80
CA PHE A 171 -16.29 -0.79 3.46
C PHE A 171 -17.42 -1.65 2.93
N ALA A 172 -18.32 -2.12 3.80
CA ALA A 172 -19.44 -2.95 3.41
C ALA A 172 -20.43 -2.17 2.52
N ALA A 173 -20.95 -2.84 1.51
CA ALA A 173 -21.92 -2.27 0.59
C ALA A 173 -23.28 -2.00 1.26
N PRO A 174 -24.09 -1.04 0.75
CA PRO A 174 -25.41 -0.73 1.33
C PRO A 174 -26.32 -1.94 1.44
N GLU A 175 -26.38 -2.79 0.41
CA GLU A 175 -27.17 -4.04 0.40
C GLU A 175 -26.68 -5.02 1.47
N GLN A 176 -25.37 -5.11 1.70
CA GLN A 176 -24.77 -5.95 2.72
C GLN A 176 -25.16 -5.48 4.13
N LYS A 177 -25.16 -4.17 4.37
CA LYS A 177 -25.61 -3.56 5.63
C LYS A 177 -27.10 -3.75 5.88
N ALA A 178 -27.89 -3.75 4.81
CA ALA A 178 -29.33 -3.95 4.86
C ALA A 178 -29.74 -5.43 4.99
N GLY A 179 -28.78 -6.38 4.99
CA GLY A 179 -29.07 -7.83 4.97
C GLY A 179 -29.73 -8.30 3.68
N GLY A 180 -29.52 -7.58 2.57
CA GLY A 180 -30.02 -7.92 1.25
C GLY A 180 -29.14 -8.95 0.53
N GLU A 181 -29.50 -9.26 -0.72
CA GLU A 181 -28.70 -10.15 -1.55
C GLU A 181 -27.36 -9.52 -1.93
N VAL A 182 -26.28 -10.27 -1.69
CA VAL A 182 -24.92 -9.88 -2.01
C VAL A 182 -24.40 -10.63 -3.22
N ASP A 183 -23.65 -9.94 -4.07
CA ASP A 183 -22.97 -10.52 -5.23
C ASP A 183 -21.61 -9.83 -5.48
N VAL A 184 -21.00 -10.06 -6.65
CA VAL A 184 -19.70 -9.48 -7.02
C VAL A 184 -19.67 -7.95 -6.90
N ARG A 185 -20.83 -7.27 -7.00
CA ARG A 185 -20.94 -5.82 -6.90
C ARG A 185 -20.77 -5.31 -5.48
N SER A 186 -20.91 -6.16 -4.47
CA SER A 186 -20.59 -5.82 -3.08
C SER A 186 -19.08 -5.72 -2.87
N ASP A 187 -18.29 -6.64 -3.43
CA ASP A 187 -16.83 -6.54 -3.44
C ASP A 187 -16.33 -5.35 -4.30
N ILE A 188 -17.02 -5.06 -5.42
CA ILE A 188 -16.74 -3.88 -6.26
C ILE A 188 -16.96 -2.58 -5.46
N TYR A 189 -18.01 -2.51 -4.64
CA TYR A 189 -18.23 -1.36 -3.76
C TYR A 189 -17.08 -1.21 -2.76
N ALA A 190 -16.71 -2.29 -2.07
CA ALA A 190 -15.62 -2.30 -1.10
C ALA A 190 -14.27 -1.91 -1.75
N PHE A 191 -14.00 -2.39 -2.97
CA PHE A 191 -12.84 -1.98 -3.76
C PHE A 191 -12.85 -0.46 -4.01
N GLY A 192 -13.99 0.11 -4.41
CA GLY A 192 -14.14 1.56 -4.58
C GLY A 192 -13.84 2.32 -3.30
N LYS A 193 -14.31 1.81 -2.15
CA LYS A 193 -14.03 2.40 -0.83
C LYS A 193 -12.55 2.34 -0.44
N ILE A 194 -11.83 1.32 -0.87
CA ILE A 194 -10.38 1.23 -0.67
C ILE A 194 -9.65 2.26 -1.55
N LEU A 195 -10.07 2.44 -2.81
CA LEU A 195 -9.48 3.44 -3.68
C LEU A 195 -9.64 4.87 -3.13
N GLU A 196 -10.75 5.19 -2.45
CA GLU A 196 -10.95 6.48 -1.80
C GLU A 196 -9.91 6.80 -0.73
N LEU A 197 -9.24 5.79 -0.18
CA LEU A 197 -8.20 5.97 0.84
C LEU A 197 -6.85 6.39 0.25
N LEU A 198 -6.64 6.18 -1.06
CA LEU A 198 -5.35 6.48 -1.69
C LEU A 198 -5.16 8.00 -1.80
N PRO A 199 -3.97 8.53 -1.46
CA PRO A 199 -3.71 9.98 -1.43
C PRO A 199 -3.94 10.66 -2.78
N ASP A 200 -3.45 10.07 -3.87
CA ASP A 200 -3.70 10.54 -5.24
C ASP A 200 -4.53 9.51 -6.03
N HIS A 201 -5.83 9.66 -5.93
CA HIS A 201 -6.79 8.84 -6.67
C HIS A 201 -7.44 9.57 -7.87
N SER A 202 -6.90 10.72 -8.28
CA SER A 202 -7.47 11.57 -9.33
C SER A 202 -7.70 10.81 -10.64
N LEU A 203 -6.82 9.89 -10.99
CA LEU A 203 -6.96 9.00 -12.15
C LEU A 203 -8.13 8.01 -12.02
N TYR A 204 -8.55 7.71 -10.80
CA TYR A 204 -9.59 6.71 -10.50
C TYR A 204 -10.93 7.32 -10.09
N ASN A 205 -11.09 8.66 -10.03
CA ASN A 205 -12.30 9.33 -9.56
C ASN A 205 -13.60 8.81 -10.21
N LYS A 206 -13.60 8.57 -11.52
CA LYS A 206 -14.77 8.01 -12.20
C LYS A 206 -15.00 6.53 -11.86
N VAL A 207 -13.92 5.77 -11.68
CA VAL A 207 -13.99 4.36 -11.26
C VAL A 207 -14.55 4.30 -9.84
N ILE A 208 -14.04 5.12 -8.94
CA ILE A 208 -14.53 5.24 -7.56
C ILE A 208 -16.02 5.57 -7.55
N ALA A 209 -16.42 6.66 -8.21
CA ALA A 209 -17.80 7.09 -8.23
C ALA A 209 -18.77 6.03 -8.76
N ARG A 210 -18.36 5.23 -9.76
CA ARG A 210 -19.17 4.12 -10.26
C ARG A 210 -19.14 2.90 -9.36
N CYS A 211 -17.99 2.55 -8.77
CA CYS A 211 -17.90 1.44 -7.80
C CYS A 211 -18.76 1.70 -6.56
N THR A 212 -18.74 2.92 -6.02
CA THR A 212 -19.38 3.29 -4.76
C THR A 212 -20.82 3.80 -4.93
N ALA A 213 -21.44 3.63 -6.11
CA ALA A 213 -22.85 3.96 -6.30
C ALA A 213 -23.73 3.14 -5.33
N GLU A 214 -24.74 3.80 -4.73
CA GLU A 214 -25.62 3.13 -3.78
C GLU A 214 -26.38 1.97 -4.42
N ASN A 215 -26.97 2.22 -5.62
CA ASN A 215 -27.65 1.18 -6.37
C ASN A 215 -26.66 0.22 -7.03
N PRO A 216 -26.67 -1.08 -6.70
CA PRO A 216 -25.78 -2.07 -7.33
C PRO A 216 -25.85 -2.11 -8.85
N SER A 217 -27.02 -1.82 -9.45
CA SER A 217 -27.18 -1.80 -10.92
C SER A 217 -26.45 -0.63 -11.60
N ALA A 218 -26.13 0.44 -10.86
CA ALA A 218 -25.36 1.57 -11.36
C ALA A 218 -23.83 1.34 -11.27
N ARG A 219 -23.40 0.30 -10.54
CA ARG A 219 -21.98 -0.06 -10.41
C ARG A 219 -21.47 -0.78 -11.66
N TYR A 220 -20.18 -1.07 -11.68
CA TYR A 220 -19.63 -2.07 -12.57
C TYR A 220 -20.24 -3.43 -12.26
N GLN A 221 -20.50 -4.23 -13.30
CA GLN A 221 -21.11 -5.55 -13.15
C GLN A 221 -20.06 -6.65 -13.07
N SER A 222 -18.81 -6.35 -13.35
CA SER A 222 -17.68 -7.27 -13.23
C SER A 222 -16.36 -6.51 -13.07
N ILE A 223 -15.32 -7.22 -12.62
CA ILE A 223 -13.96 -6.70 -12.58
C ILE A 223 -13.43 -6.40 -13.98
N ASP A 224 -13.85 -7.16 -14.99
CA ASP A 224 -13.47 -6.93 -16.39
C ASP A 224 -13.91 -5.55 -16.90
N GLU A 225 -15.10 -5.09 -16.52
CA GLU A 225 -15.54 -3.73 -16.86
C GLU A 225 -14.66 -2.65 -16.24
N ILE A 226 -14.21 -2.85 -14.99
CA ILE A 226 -13.28 -1.92 -14.32
C ILE A 226 -11.95 -1.89 -15.06
N LEU A 227 -11.37 -3.07 -15.34
CA LEU A 227 -10.12 -3.20 -16.08
C LEU A 227 -10.20 -2.60 -17.48
N TYR A 228 -11.33 -2.78 -18.17
CA TYR A 228 -11.58 -2.16 -19.47
C TYR A 228 -11.55 -0.63 -19.38
N ASP A 229 -12.26 -0.05 -18.42
CA ASP A 229 -12.31 1.41 -18.23
C ASP A 229 -10.94 2.00 -17.90
N ILE A 230 -10.19 1.37 -16.99
CA ILE A 230 -8.84 1.81 -16.61
C ILE A 230 -7.89 1.74 -17.82
N ASN A 231 -7.91 0.64 -18.57
CA ASN A 231 -7.01 0.44 -19.71
C ASN A 231 -7.38 1.33 -20.91
N HIS A 232 -8.68 1.56 -21.14
CA HIS A 232 -9.15 2.38 -22.25
C HIS A 232 -8.77 3.85 -22.06
N ARG A 233 -8.89 4.37 -20.85
CA ARG A 233 -8.44 5.72 -20.49
C ARG A 233 -6.95 5.90 -20.72
N ARG A 234 -6.12 4.93 -20.26
CA ARG A 234 -4.66 4.99 -20.45
C ARG A 234 -4.32 5.06 -21.94
N ARG A 235 -4.98 4.27 -22.78
CA ARG A 235 -4.80 4.32 -24.26
C ARG A 235 -5.21 5.67 -24.84
N TYR A 236 -6.34 6.22 -24.40
CA TYR A 236 -6.79 7.51 -24.85
C TYR A 236 -5.79 8.63 -24.52
N PHE A 237 -5.24 8.66 -23.31
CA PHE A 237 -4.18 9.61 -22.94
C PHE A 237 -2.91 9.43 -23.77
N LEU A 238 -2.50 8.20 -24.03
CA LEU A 238 -1.33 7.93 -24.89
C LEU A 238 -1.56 8.41 -26.32
N TYR A 239 -2.73 8.17 -26.89
CA TYR A 239 -3.06 8.65 -28.22
C TYR A 239 -3.17 10.18 -28.28
N ALA A 240 -3.74 10.81 -27.27
CA ALA A 240 -3.82 12.27 -27.19
C ALA A 240 -2.42 12.89 -27.06
N ALA A 241 -1.54 12.33 -26.25
CA ALA A 241 -0.14 12.77 -26.13
C ALA A 241 0.64 12.57 -27.43
N ALA A 242 0.49 11.43 -28.10
CA ALA A 242 1.13 11.17 -29.40
C ALA A 242 0.60 12.16 -30.48
N PHE A 243 -0.69 12.43 -30.51
CA PHE A 243 -1.27 13.41 -31.42
C PHE A 243 -0.73 14.83 -31.15
N ALA A 244 -0.66 15.24 -29.87
CA ALA A 244 -0.10 16.54 -29.50
C ALA A 244 1.39 16.66 -29.91
N ALA A 245 2.18 15.59 -29.76
CA ALA A 245 3.57 15.55 -30.20
C ALA A 245 3.70 15.70 -31.73
N ILE A 246 2.84 15.03 -32.50
CA ILE A 246 2.79 15.17 -33.96
C ILE A 246 2.48 16.61 -34.37
N VAL A 247 1.47 17.22 -33.73
CA VAL A 247 1.08 18.61 -34.00
C VAL A 247 2.23 19.56 -33.66
N ALA A 248 2.94 19.36 -32.56
CA ALA A 248 4.10 20.15 -32.17
C ALA A 248 5.24 20.05 -33.21
N VAL A 249 5.54 18.84 -33.68
CA VAL A 249 6.57 18.62 -34.72
C VAL A 249 6.19 19.31 -36.04
N LEU A 250 4.93 19.22 -36.45
CA LEU A 250 4.43 19.91 -37.64
C LEU A 250 4.51 21.44 -37.51
N ALA A 251 4.14 21.98 -36.33
CA ALA A 251 4.24 23.40 -36.05
C ALA A 251 5.70 23.91 -36.12
N ILE A 252 6.63 23.17 -35.53
CA ILE A 252 8.07 23.47 -35.61
C ILE A 252 8.57 23.40 -37.07
N GLY A 253 8.16 22.37 -37.82
CA GLY A 253 8.49 22.25 -39.26
C GLY A 253 7.99 23.43 -40.07
N ILE A 254 6.78 23.88 -39.88
CA ILE A 254 6.20 25.07 -40.55
C ILE A 254 6.95 26.33 -40.14
N ALA A 255 7.28 26.51 -38.86
CA ALA A 255 8.04 27.65 -38.36
C ALA A 255 9.43 27.71 -38.98
N LEU A 256 10.14 26.58 -39.10
CA LEU A 256 11.44 26.48 -39.73
C LEU A 256 11.36 26.79 -41.24
N LEU A 257 10.31 26.37 -41.92
CA LEU A 257 10.12 26.69 -43.36
C LEU A 257 9.83 28.17 -43.58
N THR A 258 9.00 28.79 -42.75
CA THR A 258 8.67 30.22 -42.83
C THR A 258 9.86 31.10 -42.43
N HIS A 259 10.73 30.68 -41.50
CA HIS A 259 11.98 31.41 -41.20
C HIS A 259 13.04 31.30 -42.29
N ARG A 260 12.94 30.34 -43.23
CA ARG A 260 13.87 30.16 -44.29
C ARG A 260 13.70 31.15 -45.47
N GLU A 261 12.57 31.83 -45.57
CA GLU A 261 12.26 32.77 -46.66
C GLU A 261 12.68 34.23 -46.40
N VAL A 262 13.26 34.57 -45.25
CA VAL A 262 13.66 35.95 -44.89
C VAL A 262 15.18 36.16 -44.90
N ALA A 263 15.92 35.43 -45.74
CA ALA A 263 17.28 35.80 -46.07
C ALA A 263 17.29 36.48 -47.43
N ALA A 264 16.92 37.77 -47.44
CA ALA A 264 17.14 38.61 -48.62
C ALA A 264 18.64 38.68 -48.99
N PRO A 265 19.02 38.64 -50.27
CA PRO A 265 20.43 38.71 -50.65
C PRO A 265 20.96 40.10 -50.31
N VAL A 266 21.97 40.14 -49.45
CA VAL A 266 22.78 41.33 -49.21
C VAL A 266 23.58 41.57 -50.45
N ILE A 267 23.25 42.61 -51.22
CA ILE A 267 24.06 43.16 -52.29
C ILE A 267 25.31 43.76 -51.60
N GLN A 268 26.47 43.14 -51.78
CA GLN A 268 27.74 43.72 -51.43
C GLN A 268 28.12 44.79 -52.47
N GLU A 269 27.97 46.05 -52.09
CA GLU A 269 28.72 47.12 -52.71
C GLU A 269 30.16 47.08 -52.23
N THR A 270 31.11 46.89 -53.17
CA THR A 270 32.51 47.06 -52.93
C THR A 270 32.86 48.55 -53.06
N PRO A 271 33.63 49.12 -52.13
CA PRO A 271 34.51 50.26 -52.45
C PRO A 271 35.96 49.78 -52.59
N ALA A 272 36.55 50.24 -53.67
CA ALA A 272 37.97 50.08 -53.96
C ALA A 272 38.87 50.95 -53.06
N ASP A 273 40.11 50.53 -53.03
CA ASP A 273 41.36 51.27 -52.67
C ASP A 273 41.69 51.42 -51.17
N SER A 274 42.71 50.76 -50.79
CA SER A 274 44.12 51.21 -50.53
C SER A 274 44.85 50.11 -49.74
N VAL A 275 45.73 49.42 -50.33
CA VAL A 275 47.20 49.43 -50.36
C VAL A 275 47.86 49.79 -49.00
N VAL A 276 48.79 48.92 -48.69
CA VAL A 276 50.11 49.13 -48.01
C VAL A 276 50.33 48.44 -46.66
N GLN A 277 51.21 47.51 -46.79
CA GLN A 277 52.35 47.10 -45.91
C GLN A 277 52.15 46.31 -44.66
N MET A 278 52.66 45.10 -44.74
CA MET A 278 53.98 44.62 -44.19
C MET A 278 54.11 44.69 -42.69
N VAL A 279 54.55 43.76 -42.00
CA VAL A 279 55.73 42.90 -42.02
C VAL A 279 55.70 41.98 -40.77
N ASN A 280 55.90 40.71 -40.97
CA ASN A 280 56.86 39.84 -40.31
C ASN A 280 56.86 39.49 -38.84
N GLN A 281 57.22 38.27 -38.69
CA GLN A 281 57.84 37.53 -37.57
C GLN A 281 56.86 36.89 -36.56
N GLY A 282 56.90 35.66 -36.30
CA GLY A 282 57.97 34.66 -36.53
C GLY A 282 57.89 33.66 -35.40
N ASN A 283 57.91 32.45 -35.82
CA ASN A 283 58.68 31.39 -35.17
C ASN A 283 58.16 30.56 -34.03
N GLN A 284 58.05 29.28 -34.34
CA GLN A 284 58.64 28.13 -33.63
C GLN A 284 57.99 27.77 -32.28
N GLY A 285 57.56 26.59 -32.11
CA GLY A 285 58.17 25.28 -32.10
C GLY A 285 57.12 24.33 -31.51
N ASP A 286 56.91 23.33 -32.07
CA ASP A 286 57.54 22.02 -32.24
C ASP A 286 57.35 21.09 -31.01
N ARG A 287 56.79 19.92 -31.35
CA ARG A 287 56.99 18.61 -30.71
C ARG A 287 56.40 18.42 -29.31
N SER A 288 55.64 17.42 -29.04
CA SER A 288 55.82 15.98 -29.35
C SER A 288 54.55 15.17 -29.04
N LEU A 289 54.21 14.36 -29.99
CA LEU A 289 53.42 13.14 -29.81
C LEU A 289 54.23 12.11 -29.03
N ASP A 290 53.46 11.16 -28.48
CA ASP A 290 53.85 9.82 -28.03
C ASP A 290 54.41 9.68 -26.62
N SER A 291 53.54 9.16 -25.77
CA SER A 291 53.80 7.92 -25.00
C SER A 291 52.95 7.89 -23.75
N ALA A 292 51.90 7.12 -23.74
CA ALA A 292 51.41 6.38 -22.58
C ALA A 292 50.20 5.48 -22.94
N LEU A 293 50.41 4.58 -23.86
CA LEU A 293 49.66 3.33 -23.91
C LEU A 293 50.52 2.30 -23.17
N GLN A 294 50.24 2.07 -21.90
CA GLN A 294 50.59 0.80 -21.26
C GLN A 294 49.86 0.67 -19.92
N ASN A 295 49.12 -0.45 -19.82
CA ASN A 295 48.78 -1.18 -18.61
C ASN A 295 47.65 -0.64 -17.73
N HIS A 296 46.44 -1.05 -18.01
CA HIS A 296 45.44 -1.32 -16.96
C HIS A 296 45.02 -2.78 -16.99
N GLU A 297 45.48 -3.51 -15.99
CA GLU A 297 44.90 -4.79 -15.59
C GLU A 297 43.41 -4.61 -15.21
N PRO A 298 42.54 -5.61 -15.47
CA PRO A 298 41.13 -5.50 -15.09
C PRO A 298 40.99 -5.59 -13.58
N VAL A 299 40.52 -4.50 -12.99
CA VAL A 299 40.08 -4.47 -11.58
C VAL A 299 38.86 -5.38 -11.42
N PRO A 300 38.81 -6.28 -10.41
CA PRO A 300 37.65 -7.12 -10.15
C PRO A 300 36.44 -6.24 -9.85
N LEU A 301 35.34 -6.45 -10.56
CA LEU A 301 34.03 -5.85 -10.28
C LEU A 301 33.54 -6.35 -8.90
N ILE A 302 33.78 -5.57 -7.87
CA ILE A 302 33.10 -5.72 -6.58
C ILE A 302 31.65 -5.27 -6.84
N PRO A 303 30.64 -6.10 -6.53
CA PRO A 303 29.25 -5.68 -6.67
C PRO A 303 29.02 -4.42 -5.83
N PRO A 304 28.29 -3.41 -6.34
CA PRO A 304 28.04 -2.17 -5.61
C PRO A 304 27.35 -2.49 -4.29
N GLN A 305 27.99 -2.10 -3.18
CA GLN A 305 27.35 -2.12 -1.89
C GLN A 305 26.10 -1.22 -1.96
N PRO A 306 24.97 -1.63 -1.34
CA PRO A 306 23.80 -0.79 -1.31
C PRO A 306 24.19 0.58 -0.71
N PRO A 307 23.66 1.68 -1.26
CA PRO A 307 24.02 3.02 -0.79
C PRO A 307 23.72 3.10 0.71
N LYS A 308 24.68 3.58 1.50
CA LYS A 308 24.45 3.86 2.92
C LYS A 308 23.32 4.87 3.01
N LYS A 309 22.23 4.51 3.70
CA LYS A 309 21.12 5.42 3.96
C LYS A 309 21.67 6.68 4.65
N ASP A 310 21.24 7.83 4.19
CA ASP A 310 21.60 9.08 4.86
C ASP A 310 20.97 9.14 6.26
N GLU A 311 21.53 9.96 7.12
CA GLU A 311 21.12 10.09 8.53
C GLU A 311 19.67 10.62 8.65
N GLN A 312 19.23 11.43 7.69
CA GLN A 312 17.88 11.95 7.62
C GLN A 312 16.85 10.85 7.33
N THR A 313 17.17 9.94 6.41
CA THR A 313 16.33 8.76 6.09
C THR A 313 16.21 7.83 7.31
N LEU A 314 17.32 7.57 8.01
CA LEU A 314 17.32 6.75 9.22
C LEU A 314 16.48 7.39 10.34
N CYS A 315 16.58 8.71 10.53
CA CYS A 315 15.76 9.44 11.50
C CYS A 315 14.26 9.35 11.17
N LYS A 316 13.87 9.52 9.91
CA LYS A 316 12.47 9.39 9.47
C LYS A 316 11.90 7.98 9.68
N GLU A 317 12.67 6.94 9.39
CA GLU A 317 12.28 5.53 9.60
C GLU A 317 12.08 5.23 11.09
N GLU A 318 12.99 5.68 11.94
CA GLU A 318 12.89 5.49 13.38
C GLU A 318 11.72 6.28 13.98
N MET A 319 11.53 7.52 13.54
CA MET A 319 10.39 8.35 13.91
C MET A 319 9.06 7.66 13.60
N ALA A 320 8.90 7.16 12.37
CA ALA A 320 7.70 6.45 11.95
C ALA A 320 7.39 5.27 12.88
N ARG A 321 8.40 4.43 13.16
CA ARG A 321 8.25 3.27 14.05
C ARG A 321 7.87 3.65 15.49
N LEU A 322 8.46 4.71 16.01
CA LEU A 322 8.19 5.15 17.40
C LEU A 322 6.80 5.77 17.53
N ILE A 323 6.36 6.55 16.54
CA ILE A 323 5.02 7.15 16.53
C ILE A 323 3.94 6.09 16.35
N ASP A 324 4.17 5.09 15.49
CA ASP A 324 3.25 3.95 15.34
C ASP A 324 3.08 3.19 16.66
N LYS A 325 4.18 2.88 17.34
CA LYS A 325 4.14 2.24 18.66
C LYS A 325 3.39 3.08 19.70
N ALA A 326 3.58 4.40 19.70
CA ALA A 326 2.88 5.30 20.61
C ALA A 326 1.38 5.33 20.32
N TYR A 327 1.00 5.35 19.04
CA TYR A 327 -0.39 5.27 18.59
C TYR A 327 -1.06 3.98 19.07
N GLN A 328 -0.46 2.82 18.83
CA GLN A 328 -0.97 1.51 19.28
C GLN A 328 -1.11 1.47 20.81
N SER A 329 -0.12 1.96 21.53
CA SER A 329 -0.15 2.06 22.99
C SER A 329 -1.30 2.92 23.49
N THR A 330 -1.57 4.05 22.82
CA THR A 330 -2.66 4.96 23.19
C THR A 330 -4.02 4.32 22.95
N ILE A 331 -4.24 3.73 21.77
CA ILE A 331 -5.50 3.03 21.44
C ILE A 331 -5.74 1.89 22.42
N TYR A 332 -4.72 1.11 22.76
CA TYR A 332 -4.83 0.05 23.75
C TYR A 332 -5.23 0.58 25.14
N THR A 333 -4.59 1.67 25.60
CA THR A 333 -4.84 2.28 26.91
C THR A 333 -6.27 2.83 27.01
N PHE A 334 -6.79 3.42 25.92
CA PHE A 334 -8.12 4.02 25.90
C PHE A 334 -9.20 3.12 25.31
N ARG A 335 -8.89 1.85 25.00
CA ARG A 335 -9.79 0.91 24.32
C ARG A 335 -11.18 0.85 24.94
N ASP A 336 -11.25 0.65 26.25
CA ASP A 336 -12.52 0.48 26.98
C ASP A 336 -13.29 1.81 27.12
N SER A 337 -12.63 2.94 26.89
CA SER A 337 -13.25 4.27 26.90
C SER A 337 -13.67 4.75 25.53
N LEU A 338 -13.11 4.16 24.47
CA LEU A 338 -13.36 4.54 23.08
C LEU A 338 -14.40 3.65 22.38
N PHE A 339 -14.54 2.37 22.83
CA PHE A 339 -15.30 1.36 22.07
C PHE A 339 -16.11 0.40 22.96
N PRO A 340 -17.43 0.57 23.13
CA PRO A 340 -18.19 1.82 23.02
C PRO A 340 -17.86 2.76 24.19
N PRO A 341 -17.97 4.06 24.02
CA PRO A 341 -17.70 4.97 25.13
C PRO A 341 -18.72 4.74 26.25
N PRO A 342 -18.29 4.69 27.54
CA PRO A 342 -19.21 4.54 28.68
C PRO A 342 -20.24 5.67 28.71
N VAL A 343 -21.51 5.33 29.01
CA VAL A 343 -22.62 6.30 29.03
C VAL A 343 -22.34 7.50 29.97
N ASN A 344 -21.47 7.35 30.96
CA ASN A 344 -21.11 8.36 31.94
C ASN A 344 -19.62 8.75 31.90
N TYR A 345 -18.94 8.68 30.77
CA TYR A 345 -17.55 9.10 30.69
C TYR A 345 -17.47 10.63 30.92
N PRO A 346 -16.67 11.10 31.87
CA PRO A 346 -16.57 12.53 32.16
C PRO A 346 -15.68 13.24 31.13
N GLY A 347 -16.26 13.65 30.01
CA GLY A 347 -15.53 14.34 28.94
C GLY A 347 -15.66 13.71 27.58
N ASP A 348 -14.74 14.01 26.68
CA ASP A 348 -14.62 13.39 25.35
C ASP A 348 -13.45 12.39 25.36
N PRO A 349 -13.69 11.06 25.39
CA PRO A 349 -12.62 10.07 25.46
C PRO A 349 -11.69 10.12 24.24
N TRP A 350 -12.17 10.61 23.10
CA TRP A 350 -11.37 10.79 21.90
C TRP A 350 -10.41 11.97 22.03
N ALA A 351 -10.84 13.06 22.67
CA ALA A 351 -9.99 14.21 22.97
C ALA A 351 -8.89 13.81 23.97
N ASP A 352 -9.23 13.03 25.00
CA ASP A 352 -8.29 12.53 26.00
C ASP A 352 -7.23 11.62 25.38
N ALA A 353 -7.66 10.65 24.53
CA ALA A 353 -6.77 9.78 23.80
C ALA A 353 -5.85 10.55 22.83
N SER A 354 -6.40 11.53 22.11
CA SER A 354 -5.62 12.39 21.21
C SER A 354 -4.57 13.20 21.95
N THR A 355 -4.90 13.74 23.13
CA THR A 355 -3.96 14.48 23.98
C THR A 355 -2.85 13.58 24.50
N ALA A 356 -3.19 12.40 25.01
CA ALA A 356 -2.22 11.41 25.48
C ALA A 356 -1.28 10.94 24.36
N PHE A 357 -1.79 10.78 23.14
CA PHE A 357 -0.98 10.46 21.98
C PHE A 357 -0.05 11.61 21.60
N HIS A 358 -0.54 12.86 21.60
CA HIS A 358 0.28 14.03 21.32
C HIS A 358 1.47 14.15 22.29
N ASP A 359 1.24 13.95 23.59
CA ASP A 359 2.29 14.00 24.60
C ASP A 359 3.40 12.96 24.33
N GLN A 360 3.02 11.77 23.90
CA GLN A 360 4.00 10.73 23.52
C GLN A 360 4.78 11.13 22.27
N VAL A 361 4.13 11.73 21.27
CA VAL A 361 4.77 12.19 20.03
C VAL A 361 5.78 13.32 20.30
N VAL A 362 5.45 14.26 21.18
CA VAL A 362 6.39 15.30 21.63
C VAL A 362 7.63 14.69 22.27
N GLN A 363 7.46 13.72 23.18
CA GLN A 363 8.59 13.01 23.81
C GLN A 363 9.46 12.24 22.80
N ILE A 364 8.84 11.68 21.75
CA ILE A 364 9.57 11.04 20.65
C ILE A 364 10.41 12.07 19.90
N GLY A 365 9.84 13.25 19.58
CA GLY A 365 10.56 14.35 18.95
C GLY A 365 11.80 14.76 19.77
N ASP A 366 11.64 14.96 21.09
CA ASP A 366 12.74 15.32 21.98
C ASP A 366 13.83 14.25 22.05
N ARG A 367 13.45 12.97 21.98
CA ARG A 367 14.40 11.85 21.94
C ARG A 367 15.20 11.83 20.64
N LEU A 368 14.52 12.05 19.50
CA LEU A 368 15.16 12.06 18.18
C LEU A 368 16.08 13.25 17.99
N VAL A 369 15.73 14.45 18.49
CA VAL A 369 16.61 15.62 18.51
C VAL A 369 17.93 15.32 19.23
N LYS A 370 17.86 14.63 20.38
CA LYS A 370 19.07 14.24 21.13
C LYS A 370 19.89 13.16 20.41
N LYS A 371 19.23 12.25 19.69
CA LYS A 371 19.89 11.13 19.00
C LYS A 371 20.52 11.53 17.67
N TYR A 372 19.95 12.49 16.98
CA TYR A 372 20.38 12.95 15.65
C TYR A 372 20.77 14.44 15.65
N PRO A 373 21.89 14.81 16.32
CA PRO A 373 22.26 16.20 16.52
C PRO A 373 22.68 16.94 15.24
N THR A 374 22.95 16.20 14.16
CA THR A 374 23.29 16.76 12.83
C THR A 374 22.05 17.21 12.05
N ILE A 375 20.86 16.74 12.45
CA ILE A 375 19.61 17.11 11.80
C ILE A 375 19.02 18.32 12.51
N PRO A 376 18.59 19.39 11.80
CA PRO A 376 17.98 20.55 12.42
C PRO A 376 16.78 20.17 13.29
N GLU A 377 16.74 20.68 14.52
CA GLU A 377 15.64 20.43 15.47
C GLU A 377 14.28 20.82 14.86
N SER A 378 14.22 21.93 14.14
CA SER A 378 12.99 22.38 13.45
C SER A 378 12.46 21.33 12.46
N PHE A 379 13.35 20.65 11.75
CA PHE A 379 12.96 19.57 10.83
C PHE A 379 12.35 18.38 11.57
N ILE A 380 13.00 17.91 12.64
CA ILE A 380 12.50 16.79 13.44
C ILE A 380 11.13 17.12 14.06
N ARG A 381 10.98 18.31 14.64
CA ARG A 381 9.71 18.74 15.25
C ARG A 381 8.60 18.91 14.23
N GLN A 382 8.89 19.49 13.07
CA GLN A 382 7.91 19.66 12.00
C GLN A 382 7.45 18.30 11.44
N GLU A 383 8.36 17.37 11.23
CA GLU A 383 8.05 16.03 10.71
C GLU A 383 7.25 15.20 11.73
N THR A 384 7.57 15.28 13.04
CA THR A 384 6.79 14.62 14.10
C THR A 384 5.38 15.18 14.20
N GLU A 385 5.21 16.48 14.12
CA GLU A 385 3.90 17.13 14.17
C GLU A 385 3.06 16.82 12.93
N MET A 386 3.63 16.83 11.73
CA MET A 386 2.91 16.44 10.52
C MET A 386 2.37 15.02 10.59
N ARG A 387 3.16 14.08 11.11
CA ARG A 387 2.74 12.68 11.29
C ARG A 387 1.66 12.55 12.35
N PHE A 388 1.77 13.27 13.45
CA PHE A 388 0.72 13.32 14.47
C PHE A 388 -0.60 13.83 13.88
N GLN A 389 -0.57 14.98 13.20
CA GLN A 389 -1.77 15.56 12.58
C GLN A 389 -2.39 14.65 11.53
N GLY A 390 -1.58 13.97 10.73
CA GLY A 390 -2.03 12.97 9.77
C GLY A 390 -2.80 11.82 10.45
N LEU A 391 -2.26 11.26 11.53
CA LEU A 391 -2.90 10.19 12.28
C LEU A 391 -4.15 10.65 13.01
N VAL A 392 -4.13 11.80 13.67
CA VAL A 392 -5.30 12.35 14.39
C VAL A 392 -6.43 12.67 13.42
N THR A 393 -6.14 13.36 12.32
CA THR A 393 -7.16 13.74 11.34
C THR A 393 -7.76 12.50 10.66
N TYR A 394 -6.93 11.53 10.31
CA TYR A 394 -7.36 10.36 9.57
C TYR A 394 -8.04 9.31 10.47
N VAL A 395 -7.41 8.98 11.60
CA VAL A 395 -7.87 7.86 12.45
C VAL A 395 -8.84 8.30 13.52
N PHE A 396 -8.46 9.27 14.36
CA PHE A 396 -9.29 9.68 15.50
C PHE A 396 -10.59 10.36 15.05
N ASN A 397 -10.54 11.30 14.11
CA ASN A 397 -11.75 11.96 13.63
C ASN A 397 -12.69 11.01 12.91
N ARG A 398 -12.15 10.07 12.13
CA ARG A 398 -12.95 9.08 11.40
C ARG A 398 -13.54 8.02 12.32
N MET A 399 -12.77 7.54 13.30
CA MET A 399 -13.29 6.62 14.31
C MET A 399 -14.37 7.29 15.19
N ARG A 400 -14.17 8.55 15.57
CA ARG A 400 -15.17 9.35 16.31
C ARG A 400 -16.47 9.49 15.53
N THR A 401 -16.41 9.78 14.22
CA THR A 401 -17.60 9.90 13.38
C THR A 401 -18.34 8.57 13.26
N ASN A 402 -17.61 7.45 13.19
CA ASN A 402 -18.21 6.11 13.12
C ASN A 402 -18.78 5.63 14.47
N ALA A 403 -18.26 6.13 15.61
CA ALA A 403 -18.76 5.81 16.94
C ALA A 403 -20.01 6.62 17.32
N GLN A 404 -20.30 7.72 16.61
CA GLN A 404 -21.47 8.58 16.83
C GLN A 404 -22.64 8.25 15.88
N GLN A 405 -22.44 7.38 14.89
CA GLN A 405 -23.46 6.80 14.02
C GLN A 405 -23.87 5.41 14.50
#